data_9fbf6a6aebbbe19aeab28aa644cc9845
#
_entry.id   9fbf6a6aebbbe19aeab28aa644cc9845
#
_cell.length_a   1.000
_cell.length_b   1.000
_cell.length_c   1.000
_cell.angle_alpha   90.00
_cell.angle_beta   90.00
_cell.angle_gamma   90.00
#
_symmetry.space_group_name_H-M   'P 1'
#
loop_
_entity.id
_entity.type
_entity.pdbx_description
1 polymer ?
#
loop_
_entity_poly.entity_id
_entity_poly.type
_entity_poly.pdbx_seq_one_letter_code
_entity_poly.pdbx_strand_id
1 'polypeptide(L)'
;MEDIYTEIVKCLGKREKLALATLITRTGSAPRAVGAKYLVKEDGAAFGSIGGGCVEAEVWEEAQGVMKKGEAGVLHFNLTAEQLAEGGLICGGNIDIFLEPLKEEFLKIYQDLVKIKQKGGSAILATLISVDGAFSREEGKALFHLSGEKVGSFIHGEELEQEILRNGGAWLKETKPRVVVLDSGKEDSPWKKMEILLEPIFSEPTVYIFGAGHVSQQLAPLAKKVDFKVVVMDDREMFANRDRFPEADQVIVTEFEKCFDQLQIDPSSYIVIVTRGHLYDGFVLEQAVKTNARYIGMIGSKKKIHTLYQNLMKKGIPRSTLDQVRAPIGIDIHSETPEEIGVSIVAELIKVRREPS
;
A
#
# COMPACT_ATOMS: atom_id res chain seq x y z
N MET A 1 0.61 7.01 12.11
CA MET A 1 1.84 7.74 11.67
C MET A 1 1.46 8.55 10.45
N GLU A 2 1.85 9.82 10.36
CA GLU A 2 1.51 10.66 9.19
C GLU A 2 2.19 10.06 7.95
N ASP A 3 1.47 9.95 6.81
CA ASP A 3 2.00 9.35 5.58
C ASP A 3 3.01 10.30 4.93
N ILE A 4 4.14 9.77 4.42
CA ILE A 4 5.21 10.57 3.80
C ILE A 4 4.71 11.46 2.66
N TYR A 5 3.71 11.01 1.90
CA TYR A 5 3.14 11.79 0.81
C TYR A 5 2.32 12.98 1.32
N THR A 6 1.65 12.83 2.46
CA THR A 6 0.96 13.94 3.14
C THR A 6 1.96 15.00 3.62
N GLU A 7 3.11 14.58 4.16
CA GLU A 7 4.17 15.49 4.56
C GLU A 7 4.78 16.21 3.35
N ILE A 8 5.00 15.51 2.23
CA ILE A 8 5.45 16.13 0.97
C ILE A 8 4.48 17.22 0.52
N VAL A 9 3.17 16.93 0.48
CA VAL A 9 2.14 17.90 0.08
C VAL A 9 2.17 19.14 0.96
N LYS A 10 2.29 18.95 2.28
CA LYS A 10 2.36 20.03 3.27
C LYS A 10 3.57 20.95 3.05
N CYS A 11 4.75 20.37 2.83
CA CYS A 11 5.97 21.12 2.66
C CYS A 11 6.04 21.81 1.27
N LEU A 12 5.70 21.09 0.18
CA LEU A 12 5.64 21.69 -1.16
C LEU A 12 4.60 22.82 -1.23
N GLY A 13 3.46 22.69 -0.52
CA GLY A 13 2.45 23.74 -0.41
C GLY A 13 2.96 25.01 0.30
N LYS A 14 4.02 24.89 1.09
CA LYS A 14 4.74 26.03 1.74
C LYS A 14 5.97 26.47 0.97
N ARG A 15 6.26 25.87 -0.18
CA ARG A 15 7.46 26.09 -1.01
C ARG A 15 8.77 25.78 -0.29
N GLU A 16 8.74 24.84 0.66
CA GLU A 16 9.94 24.33 1.31
C GLU A 16 10.73 23.47 0.33
N LYS A 17 12.08 23.56 0.34
CA LYS A 17 12.92 22.65 -0.44
C LYS A 17 13.01 21.29 0.23
N LEU A 18 12.87 20.26 -0.58
CA LEU A 18 12.84 18.87 -0.15
C LEU A 18 13.71 18.02 -1.05
N ALA A 19 14.31 16.99 -0.48
CA ALA A 19 14.89 15.88 -1.24
C ALA A 19 14.23 14.57 -0.80
N LEU A 20 13.87 13.72 -1.77
CA LEU A 20 13.28 12.41 -1.53
C LEU A 20 14.26 11.33 -1.94
N ALA A 21 14.64 10.50 -1.00
CA ALA A 21 15.40 9.27 -1.22
C ALA A 21 14.42 8.10 -1.36
N THR A 22 14.57 7.31 -2.40
CA THR A 22 13.78 6.10 -2.64
C THR A 22 14.71 4.92 -2.89
N LEU A 23 14.57 3.84 -2.14
CA LEU A 23 15.28 2.60 -2.36
C LEU A 23 14.75 1.94 -3.64
N ILE A 24 15.58 1.87 -4.69
CA ILE A 24 15.17 1.43 -6.04
C ILE A 24 15.61 0.01 -6.37
N THR A 25 16.76 -0.45 -5.84
CA THR A 25 17.21 -1.83 -6.00
C THR A 25 17.71 -2.41 -4.70
N ARG A 26 17.67 -3.74 -4.60
CA ARG A 26 18.15 -4.46 -3.43
C ARG A 26 18.61 -5.85 -3.83
N THR A 27 19.83 -6.22 -3.44
CA THR A 27 20.35 -7.58 -3.54
C THR A 27 20.83 -8.07 -2.16
N GLY A 28 20.56 -9.32 -1.84
CA GLY A 28 20.90 -9.87 -0.52
C GLY A 28 19.97 -9.39 0.60
N SER A 29 20.48 -9.41 1.84
CA SER A 29 19.75 -8.97 3.03
C SER A 29 19.85 -7.46 3.19
N ALA A 30 18.73 -6.77 3.28
CA ALA A 30 18.66 -5.34 3.57
C ALA A 30 17.45 -5.05 4.47
N PRO A 31 17.55 -4.02 5.35
CA PRO A 31 16.57 -3.76 6.40
C PRO A 31 15.20 -3.27 5.86
N ARG A 32 15.16 -2.75 4.62
CA ARG A 32 13.94 -2.25 3.98
C ARG A 32 13.73 -2.84 2.59
N ALA A 33 12.49 -2.82 2.13
CA ALA A 33 12.10 -3.25 0.79
C ALA A 33 12.27 -2.12 -0.23
N VAL A 34 12.38 -2.48 -1.51
CA VAL A 34 12.29 -1.53 -2.64
C VAL A 34 11.02 -0.70 -2.50
N GLY A 35 11.13 0.61 -2.78
CA GLY A 35 10.08 1.60 -2.57
C GLY A 35 10.09 2.27 -1.19
N ALA A 36 10.94 1.82 -0.25
CA ALA A 36 11.14 2.54 1.02
C ALA A 36 11.63 3.96 0.76
N LYS A 37 11.12 4.92 1.53
CA LYS A 37 11.35 6.35 1.31
C LYS A 37 11.88 7.05 2.56
N TYR A 38 12.73 8.06 2.31
CA TYR A 38 13.26 8.95 3.33
C TYR A 38 13.26 10.37 2.76
N LEU A 39 12.47 11.25 3.38
CA LEU A 39 12.31 12.64 3.02
C LEU A 39 13.23 13.50 3.89
N VAL A 40 14.04 14.34 3.27
CA VAL A 40 14.90 15.32 3.94
C VAL A 40 14.42 16.72 3.60
N LYS A 41 14.26 17.58 4.62
CA LYS A 41 13.81 18.96 4.49
C LYS A 41 14.98 19.94 4.54
N GLU A 42 14.77 21.15 4.04
CA GLU A 42 15.78 22.22 4.05
C GLU A 42 16.26 22.60 5.48
N ASP A 43 15.37 22.48 6.48
CA ASP A 43 15.69 22.74 7.90
C ASP A 43 16.47 21.60 8.57
N GLY A 44 16.76 20.52 7.81
CA GLY A 44 17.45 19.33 8.29
C GLY A 44 16.56 18.29 8.94
N ALA A 45 15.27 18.56 9.12
CA ALA A 45 14.34 17.54 9.60
C ALA A 45 14.16 16.43 8.56
N ALA A 46 13.93 15.20 9.02
CA ALA A 46 13.74 14.05 8.15
C ALA A 46 12.48 13.26 8.53
N PHE A 47 11.91 12.55 7.56
CA PHE A 47 10.69 11.77 7.71
C PHE A 47 10.78 10.45 6.91
N GLY A 48 10.33 9.34 7.49
CA GLY A 48 10.41 8.01 6.86
C GLY A 48 11.68 7.27 7.23
N SER A 49 11.98 6.18 6.52
CA SER A 49 13.20 5.37 6.76
C SER A 49 13.51 4.48 5.55
N ILE A 50 14.80 4.40 5.22
CA ILE A 50 15.37 3.52 4.17
C ILE A 50 16.29 2.43 4.75
N GLY A 51 16.35 2.32 6.08
CA GLY A 51 17.12 1.26 6.75
C GLY A 51 17.82 1.66 8.04
N GLY A 52 17.92 2.95 8.32
CA GLY A 52 18.58 3.47 9.53
C GLY A 52 20.10 3.55 9.44
N GLY A 53 20.71 3.99 10.53
CA GLY A 53 22.17 3.99 10.71
C GLY A 53 22.93 4.90 9.74
N CYS A 54 24.13 4.42 9.33
CA CYS A 54 25.04 5.17 8.46
C CYS A 54 24.47 5.50 7.09
N VAL A 55 23.60 4.64 6.53
CA VAL A 55 22.97 4.87 5.22
C VAL A 55 22.11 6.13 5.26
N GLU A 56 21.27 6.29 6.28
CA GLU A 56 20.42 7.48 6.41
C GLU A 56 21.24 8.75 6.67
N ALA A 57 22.34 8.65 7.42
CA ALA A 57 23.24 9.78 7.67
C ALA A 57 23.90 10.27 6.36
N GLU A 58 24.45 9.35 5.55
CA GLU A 58 25.07 9.70 4.27
C GLU A 58 24.04 10.25 3.26
N VAL A 59 22.85 9.63 3.17
CA VAL A 59 21.76 10.13 2.33
C VAL A 59 21.31 11.52 2.80
N TRP A 60 21.30 11.79 4.10
CA TRP A 60 20.94 13.10 4.63
C TRP A 60 21.93 14.18 4.21
N GLU A 61 23.23 13.89 4.27
CA GLU A 61 24.30 14.81 3.82
C GLU A 61 24.19 15.09 2.31
N GLU A 62 24.04 14.05 1.48
CA GLU A 62 23.88 14.18 0.03
C GLU A 62 22.61 14.93 -0.35
N ALA A 63 21.52 14.75 0.40
CA ALA A 63 20.26 15.45 0.18
C ALA A 63 20.39 16.98 0.23
N GLN A 64 21.26 17.51 1.10
CA GLN A 64 21.56 18.95 1.16
C GLN A 64 22.22 19.44 -0.13
N GLY A 65 23.10 18.63 -0.73
CA GLY A 65 23.71 18.89 -2.02
C GLY A 65 22.70 18.87 -3.17
N VAL A 66 21.85 17.86 -3.20
CA VAL A 66 20.77 17.67 -4.20
C VAL A 66 19.78 18.84 -4.17
N MET A 67 19.34 19.28 -3.00
CA MET A 67 18.45 20.45 -2.87
C MET A 67 19.08 21.75 -3.37
N LYS A 68 20.40 21.92 -3.20
CA LYS A 68 21.12 23.12 -3.67
C LYS A 68 21.37 23.11 -5.18
N LYS A 69 21.77 21.97 -5.73
CA LYS A 69 22.11 21.81 -7.16
C LYS A 69 20.87 21.65 -8.04
N GLY A 70 19.78 21.12 -7.48
CA GLY A 70 18.56 20.79 -8.21
C GLY A 70 18.71 19.57 -9.13
N GLU A 71 19.70 18.70 -8.88
CA GLU A 71 20.04 17.54 -9.69
C GLU A 71 19.80 16.25 -8.90
N ALA A 72 19.13 15.28 -9.51
CA ALA A 72 18.95 13.96 -8.96
C ALA A 72 20.21 13.09 -9.14
N GLY A 73 20.30 11.99 -8.38
CA GLY A 73 21.38 11.03 -8.50
C GLY A 73 21.02 9.68 -7.88
N VAL A 74 21.87 8.68 -8.13
CA VAL A 74 21.77 7.37 -7.48
C VAL A 74 22.98 7.18 -6.57
N LEU A 75 22.71 6.81 -5.32
CA LEU A 75 23.71 6.45 -4.34
C LEU A 75 23.78 4.92 -4.23
N HIS A 76 24.99 4.36 -4.30
CA HIS A 76 25.24 2.92 -4.24
C HIS A 76 25.84 2.56 -2.90
N PHE A 77 25.19 1.67 -2.16
CA PHE A 77 25.66 1.20 -0.86
C PHE A 77 25.95 -0.30 -0.91
N ASN A 78 27.14 -0.65 -0.46
CA ASN A 78 27.53 -2.04 -0.23
C ASN A 78 27.50 -2.29 1.30
N LEU A 79 26.46 -3.03 1.75
CA LEU A 79 26.22 -3.28 3.17
C LEU A 79 27.09 -4.45 3.68
N THR A 80 28.43 -4.40 3.51
CA THR A 80 29.33 -5.42 4.02
C THR A 80 29.53 -5.34 5.52
N ALA A 81 29.91 -6.48 6.15
CA ALA A 81 30.08 -6.59 7.59
C ALA A 81 31.14 -5.61 8.19
N GLU A 82 32.07 -5.10 7.39
CA GLU A 82 33.13 -4.19 7.86
C GLU A 82 32.63 -2.74 8.05
N GLN A 83 31.76 -2.24 7.16
CA GLN A 83 31.14 -0.90 7.31
C GLN A 83 30.05 -0.88 8.40
N LEU A 84 29.52 -2.05 8.76
CA LEU A 84 28.44 -2.22 9.74
C LEU A 84 28.97 -2.49 11.16
N ALA A 85 30.24 -2.79 11.32
CA ALA A 85 30.86 -3.02 12.65
C ALA A 85 30.82 -1.78 13.55
N GLU A 86 30.79 -0.58 12.99
CA GLU A 86 30.61 0.68 13.72
C GLU A 86 29.12 1.01 14.02
N GLY A 87 28.16 0.40 13.34
CA GLY A 87 26.72 0.69 13.48
C GLY A 87 25.82 -0.47 13.95
N GLY A 88 26.35 -1.66 14.19
CA GLY A 88 25.62 -2.78 14.85
C GLY A 88 24.60 -3.54 13.97
N LEU A 89 24.56 -3.34 12.66
CA LEU A 89 23.68 -4.08 11.74
C LEU A 89 24.50 -5.09 10.91
N ILE A 90 24.12 -6.36 10.93
CA ILE A 90 24.73 -7.43 10.13
C ILE A 90 23.82 -7.72 8.94
N CYS A 91 23.94 -6.95 7.85
CA CYS A 91 23.21 -7.19 6.63
C CYS A 91 24.22 -7.27 5.48
N GLY A 92 24.33 -8.42 4.78
CA GLY A 92 25.23 -8.60 3.64
C GLY A 92 24.46 -8.40 2.33
N GLY A 93 24.30 -7.16 1.84
CA GLY A 93 23.60 -6.89 0.58
C GLY A 93 24.01 -5.56 -0.04
N ASN A 94 23.61 -5.34 -1.30
CA ASN A 94 23.76 -4.05 -1.97
C ASN A 94 22.40 -3.39 -2.12
N ILE A 95 22.37 -2.07 -2.00
CA ILE A 95 21.19 -1.25 -2.25
C ILE A 95 21.56 -0.04 -3.10
N ASP A 96 20.62 0.34 -3.98
CA ASP A 96 20.71 1.60 -4.72
C ASP A 96 19.56 2.50 -4.28
N ILE A 97 19.88 3.75 -4.02
CA ILE A 97 18.96 4.76 -3.55
C ILE A 97 18.93 5.90 -4.57
N PHE A 98 17.76 6.11 -5.19
CA PHE A 98 17.53 7.27 -6.02
C PHE A 98 17.19 8.47 -5.12
N LEU A 99 17.97 9.55 -5.25
CA LEU A 99 17.83 10.77 -4.48
C LEU A 99 17.47 11.92 -5.43
N GLU A 100 16.31 12.50 -5.25
CA GLU A 100 15.78 13.54 -6.13
C GLU A 100 15.36 14.80 -5.36
N PRO A 101 15.56 16.02 -5.90
CA PRO A 101 14.96 17.22 -5.36
C PRO A 101 13.48 17.24 -5.74
N LEU A 102 12.59 17.50 -4.79
CA LEU A 102 11.17 17.63 -5.08
C LEU A 102 10.86 19.07 -5.50
N LYS A 103 10.28 19.22 -6.70
CA LYS A 103 9.92 20.52 -7.27
C LYS A 103 8.46 20.87 -7.00
N GLU A 104 8.14 22.15 -6.94
CA GLU A 104 6.77 22.67 -6.72
C GLU A 104 5.77 22.12 -7.76
N GLU A 105 6.20 21.91 -9.00
CA GLU A 105 5.40 21.35 -10.10
C GLU A 105 4.84 19.95 -9.79
N PHE A 106 5.49 19.18 -8.91
CA PHE A 106 5.01 17.86 -8.48
C PHE A 106 3.91 17.90 -7.42
N LEU A 107 3.59 19.09 -6.88
CA LEU A 107 2.58 19.22 -5.82
C LEU A 107 1.25 18.58 -6.20
N LYS A 108 0.77 18.80 -7.43
CA LYS A 108 -0.50 18.22 -7.90
C LYS A 108 -0.46 16.70 -7.97
N ILE A 109 0.67 16.11 -8.37
CA ILE A 109 0.87 14.66 -8.41
C ILE A 109 0.70 14.07 -7.00
N TYR A 110 1.40 14.66 -6.01
CA TYR A 110 1.33 14.18 -4.63
C TYR A 110 -0.04 14.44 -3.97
N GLN A 111 -0.72 15.55 -4.31
CA GLN A 111 -2.09 15.78 -3.86
C GLN A 111 -3.06 14.73 -4.37
N ASP A 112 -2.97 14.35 -5.64
CA ASP A 112 -3.82 13.31 -6.21
C ASP A 112 -3.47 11.93 -5.66
N LEU A 113 -2.19 11.64 -5.44
CA LEU A 113 -1.73 10.42 -4.78
C LEU A 113 -2.33 10.29 -3.36
N VAL A 114 -2.29 11.37 -2.57
CA VAL A 114 -2.90 11.42 -1.23
C VAL A 114 -4.42 11.18 -1.31
N LYS A 115 -5.11 11.76 -2.32
CA LYS A 115 -6.54 11.49 -2.53
C LYS A 115 -6.84 10.03 -2.83
N ILE A 116 -6.03 9.37 -3.69
CA ILE A 116 -6.18 7.94 -3.98
C ILE A 116 -6.05 7.14 -2.68
N LYS A 117 -5.01 7.41 -1.89
CA LYS A 117 -4.78 6.71 -0.62
C LYS A 117 -5.92 6.88 0.38
N GLN A 118 -6.53 8.06 0.43
CA GLN A 118 -7.60 8.38 1.39
C GLN A 118 -9.00 7.95 0.94
N LYS A 119 -9.30 8.09 -0.36
CA LYS A 119 -10.66 7.94 -0.91
C LYS A 119 -10.89 6.64 -1.68
N GLY A 120 -9.86 5.85 -1.87
CA GLY A 120 -9.92 4.65 -2.71
C GLY A 120 -9.39 4.89 -4.13
N GLY A 121 -9.12 3.80 -4.81
CA GLY A 121 -8.59 3.78 -6.16
C GLY A 121 -7.18 3.21 -6.26
N SER A 122 -6.67 3.17 -7.48
CA SER A 122 -5.31 2.72 -7.77
C SER A 122 -4.71 3.50 -8.94
N ALA A 123 -3.39 3.69 -8.88
CA ALA A 123 -2.63 4.37 -9.93
C ALA A 123 -1.20 3.82 -9.97
N ILE A 124 -0.44 4.21 -10.98
CA ILE A 124 1.00 3.96 -11.08
C ILE A 124 1.70 5.32 -11.05
N LEU A 125 2.56 5.52 -10.06
CA LEU A 125 3.49 6.64 -10.06
C LEU A 125 4.73 6.21 -10.84
N ALA A 126 5.01 6.91 -11.95
CA ALA A 126 6.23 6.75 -12.72
C ALA A 126 7.20 7.89 -12.39
N THR A 127 8.45 7.54 -12.09
CA THR A 127 9.52 8.50 -11.84
C THR A 127 10.71 8.16 -12.74
N LEU A 128 11.14 9.10 -13.58
CA LEU A 128 12.30 8.97 -14.44
C LEU A 128 13.57 9.00 -13.58
N ILE A 129 14.39 7.97 -13.68
CA ILE A 129 15.69 7.89 -13.00
C ILE A 129 16.76 8.46 -13.94
N SER A 130 16.87 7.89 -15.15
CA SER A 130 17.89 8.30 -16.11
C SER A 130 17.43 8.16 -17.55
N VAL A 131 18.05 8.94 -18.45
CA VAL A 131 17.98 8.81 -19.91
C VAL A 131 19.39 8.62 -20.42
N ASP A 132 19.65 7.51 -21.12
CA ASP A 132 20.97 7.15 -21.65
C ASP A 132 22.11 7.22 -20.60
N GLY A 133 21.77 6.87 -19.35
CA GLY A 133 22.69 6.89 -18.21
C GLY A 133 22.91 8.27 -17.58
N ALA A 134 22.32 9.33 -18.15
CA ALA A 134 22.35 10.67 -17.55
C ALA A 134 21.08 10.92 -16.71
N PHE A 135 21.23 11.46 -15.50
CA PHE A 135 20.09 11.87 -14.69
C PHE A 135 19.40 13.06 -15.32
N SER A 136 18.08 12.93 -15.51
CA SER A 136 17.31 14.00 -16.14
C SER A 136 17.15 15.20 -15.20
N ARG A 137 17.33 16.41 -15.76
CA ARG A 137 17.00 17.68 -15.08
C ARG A 137 15.58 18.14 -15.37
N GLU A 138 14.91 17.49 -16.30
CA GLU A 138 13.62 17.90 -16.83
C GLU A 138 12.46 17.07 -16.24
N GLU A 139 11.24 17.36 -16.68
CA GLU A 139 10.03 16.73 -16.21
C GLU A 139 10.07 15.21 -16.37
N GLY A 140 10.03 14.50 -15.27
CA GLY A 140 10.17 13.05 -15.27
C GLY A 140 9.32 12.37 -14.20
N LYS A 141 8.14 12.95 -13.89
CA LYS A 141 7.22 12.33 -12.92
C LYS A 141 5.77 12.47 -13.36
N ALA A 142 5.05 11.35 -13.37
CA ALA A 142 3.63 11.35 -13.69
C ALA A 142 2.89 10.24 -12.91
N LEU A 143 1.65 10.53 -12.54
CA LEU A 143 0.71 9.61 -11.94
C LEU A 143 -0.31 9.18 -13.00
N PHE A 144 -0.36 7.89 -13.28
CA PHE A 144 -1.26 7.28 -14.26
C PHE A 144 -2.37 6.54 -13.55
N HIS A 145 -3.61 7.01 -13.72
CA HIS A 145 -4.80 6.31 -13.24
C HIS A 145 -5.19 5.20 -14.20
N LEU A 146 -5.71 4.09 -13.71
CA LEU A 146 -6.23 3.01 -14.58
C LEU A 146 -7.43 3.44 -15.41
N SER A 147 -8.10 4.52 -15.05
CA SER A 147 -9.17 5.15 -15.85
C SER A 147 -8.67 5.81 -17.13
N GLY A 148 -7.34 5.93 -17.31
CA GLY A 148 -6.71 6.63 -18.43
C GLY A 148 -6.38 8.10 -18.16
N GLU A 149 -6.74 8.63 -17.00
CA GLU A 149 -6.34 9.98 -16.58
C GLU A 149 -4.86 10.00 -16.18
N LYS A 150 -4.17 11.12 -16.49
CA LYS A 150 -2.77 11.34 -16.14
C LYS A 150 -2.61 12.70 -15.45
N VAL A 151 -1.79 12.73 -14.41
CA VAL A 151 -1.35 13.96 -13.74
C VAL A 151 0.17 14.04 -13.77
N GLY A 152 0.71 15.15 -14.22
CA GLY A 152 2.14 15.35 -14.43
C GLY A 152 2.55 15.13 -15.88
N SER A 153 3.85 15.25 -16.15
CA SER A 153 4.42 15.09 -17.49
C SER A 153 5.65 14.19 -17.45
N PHE A 154 5.94 13.62 -18.60
CA PHE A 154 7.06 12.71 -18.78
C PHE A 154 7.72 13.02 -20.13
N ILE A 155 9.02 13.20 -20.14
CA ILE A 155 9.77 13.36 -21.37
C ILE A 155 9.61 12.10 -22.22
N HIS A 156 9.31 12.27 -23.50
CA HIS A 156 9.06 11.15 -24.42
C HIS A 156 8.01 10.17 -23.89
N GLY A 157 6.97 10.70 -23.18
CA GLY A 157 6.02 9.92 -22.40
C GLY A 157 5.06 9.04 -23.20
N GLU A 158 4.96 9.20 -24.53
CA GLU A 158 4.02 8.44 -25.36
C GLU A 158 4.29 6.92 -25.30
N GLU A 159 5.55 6.51 -25.38
CA GLU A 159 5.95 5.10 -25.28
C GLU A 159 5.66 4.54 -23.90
N LEU A 160 5.98 5.30 -22.85
CA LEU A 160 5.67 4.92 -21.47
C LEU A 160 4.16 4.82 -21.23
N GLU A 161 3.39 5.77 -21.73
CA GLU A 161 1.93 5.75 -21.62
C GLU A 161 1.33 4.50 -22.27
N GLN A 162 1.77 4.16 -23.47
CA GLN A 162 1.35 2.94 -24.15
C GLN A 162 1.73 1.68 -23.38
N GLU A 163 2.90 1.66 -22.78
CA GLU A 163 3.39 0.53 -21.98
C GLU A 163 2.55 0.39 -20.68
N ILE A 164 2.26 1.50 -20.01
CA ILE A 164 1.40 1.52 -18.81
C ILE A 164 -0.03 1.11 -19.16
N LEU A 165 -0.58 1.58 -20.27
CA LEU A 165 -1.93 1.19 -20.70
C LEU A 165 -2.02 -0.31 -21.03
N ARG A 166 -0.97 -0.89 -21.62
CA ARG A 166 -0.90 -2.33 -21.94
C ARG A 166 -0.72 -3.21 -20.71
N ASN A 167 0.19 -2.84 -19.83
CA ASN A 167 0.70 -3.70 -18.75
C ASN A 167 0.33 -3.23 -17.34
N GLY A 168 -0.23 -2.03 -17.18
CA GLY A 168 -0.47 -1.40 -15.88
C GLY A 168 -1.38 -2.24 -14.96
N GLY A 169 -2.39 -2.89 -15.51
CA GLY A 169 -3.25 -3.80 -14.75
C GLY A 169 -2.50 -5.01 -14.18
N ALA A 170 -1.54 -5.56 -14.94
CA ALA A 170 -0.67 -6.63 -14.46
C ALA A 170 0.34 -6.11 -13.42
N TRP A 171 0.89 -4.93 -13.63
CA TRP A 171 1.84 -4.31 -12.71
C TRP A 171 1.21 -3.95 -11.36
N LEU A 172 -0.03 -3.52 -11.34
CA LEU A 172 -0.76 -3.30 -10.09
C LEU A 172 -0.99 -4.61 -9.33
N LYS A 173 -1.16 -5.74 -10.02
CA LYS A 173 -1.28 -7.04 -9.34
C LYS A 173 0.00 -7.43 -8.61
N GLU A 174 1.18 -7.06 -9.09
CA GLU A 174 2.46 -7.36 -8.44
C GLU A 174 2.67 -6.56 -7.14
N THR A 175 1.93 -5.46 -6.93
CA THR A 175 1.92 -4.62 -5.71
C THR A 175 3.27 -4.08 -5.23
N LYS A 176 4.35 -4.28 -5.99
CA LYS A 176 5.72 -3.89 -5.60
C LYS A 176 6.30 -2.85 -6.55
N PRO A 177 6.99 -1.85 -6.02
CA PRO A 177 7.80 -0.95 -6.82
C PRO A 177 8.88 -1.72 -7.58
N ARG A 178 9.18 -1.26 -8.80
CA ARG A 178 10.24 -1.81 -9.63
C ARG A 178 10.83 -0.78 -10.57
N VAL A 179 12.09 -0.97 -10.94
CA VAL A 179 12.72 -0.24 -12.03
C VAL A 179 12.49 -1.01 -13.33
N VAL A 180 12.03 -0.30 -14.36
CA VAL A 180 11.91 -0.81 -15.71
C VAL A 180 12.87 -0.03 -16.62
N VAL A 181 13.44 -0.73 -17.61
CA VAL A 181 14.26 -0.12 -18.64
C VAL A 181 13.47 -0.17 -19.92
N LEU A 182 13.13 0.99 -20.47
CA LEU A 182 12.55 1.10 -21.80
C LEU A 182 13.67 1.31 -22.81
N ASP A 183 13.61 0.56 -23.91
CA ASP A 183 14.50 0.72 -25.07
C ASP A 183 13.67 1.30 -26.22
N SER A 184 14.14 2.37 -26.84
CA SER A 184 13.43 3.01 -27.95
C SER A 184 13.27 2.08 -29.16
N GLY A 185 14.19 1.14 -29.36
CA GLY A 185 14.22 0.23 -30.50
C GLY A 185 14.37 0.92 -31.85
N LYS A 186 14.57 2.26 -31.89
CA LYS A 186 14.65 3.08 -33.10
C LYS A 186 16.01 3.73 -33.19
N GLU A 187 16.66 3.64 -34.38
CA GLU A 187 17.97 4.25 -34.59
C GLU A 187 17.94 5.77 -34.47
N ASP A 188 16.89 6.42 -34.95
CA ASP A 188 16.74 7.89 -34.98
C ASP A 188 16.02 8.43 -33.72
N SER A 189 15.85 7.64 -32.65
CA SER A 189 15.27 8.12 -31.44
C SER A 189 16.16 9.13 -30.72
N PRO A 190 15.61 10.22 -30.15
CA PRO A 190 16.37 11.16 -29.33
C PRO A 190 16.93 10.56 -28.05
N TRP A 191 16.50 9.36 -27.71
CA TRP A 191 16.99 8.56 -26.57
C TRP A 191 17.09 7.08 -26.96
N LYS A 192 17.95 6.34 -26.31
CA LYS A 192 18.12 4.89 -26.50
C LYS A 192 17.50 4.09 -25.35
N LYS A 193 17.80 4.47 -24.11
CA LYS A 193 17.32 3.80 -22.91
C LYS A 193 16.81 4.81 -21.89
N MET A 194 15.67 4.48 -21.26
CA MET A 194 15.14 5.19 -20.09
C MET A 194 14.99 4.21 -18.93
N GLU A 195 15.50 4.60 -17.77
CA GLU A 195 15.27 3.89 -16.50
C GLU A 195 14.18 4.61 -15.73
N ILE A 196 13.14 3.88 -15.38
CA ILE A 196 11.93 4.44 -14.78
C ILE A 196 11.57 3.62 -13.54
N LEU A 197 11.40 4.27 -12.41
CA LEU A 197 10.80 3.67 -11.23
C LEU A 197 9.28 3.69 -11.40
N LEU A 198 8.66 2.53 -11.37
CA LEU A 198 7.20 2.36 -11.34
C LEU A 198 6.76 1.92 -9.95
N GLU A 199 5.89 2.71 -9.34
CA GLU A 199 5.35 2.46 -8.01
C GLU A 199 3.84 2.29 -8.07
N PRO A 200 3.32 1.08 -7.79
CA PRO A 200 1.89 0.87 -7.63
C PRO A 200 1.38 1.65 -6.41
N ILE A 201 0.38 2.48 -6.63
CA ILE A 201 -0.28 3.26 -5.58
C ILE A 201 -1.67 2.70 -5.36
N PHE A 202 -1.98 2.38 -4.12
CA PHE A 202 -3.28 1.87 -3.69
C PHE A 202 -3.83 2.72 -2.55
N SER A 203 -5.13 2.65 -2.34
CA SER A 203 -5.75 3.13 -1.11
C SER A 203 -5.15 2.43 0.11
N GLU A 204 -5.29 3.06 1.27
CA GLU A 204 -4.84 2.46 2.52
C GLU A 204 -5.60 1.17 2.80
N PRO A 205 -4.90 0.09 3.19
CA PRO A 205 -5.55 -1.17 3.46
C PRO A 205 -6.58 -0.99 4.58
N THR A 206 -7.85 -1.27 4.26
CA THR A 206 -8.97 -1.04 5.17
C THR A 206 -9.61 -2.37 5.57
N VAL A 207 -9.71 -2.62 6.87
CA VAL A 207 -10.44 -3.76 7.42
C VAL A 207 -11.87 -3.33 7.74
N TYR A 208 -12.83 -3.92 7.05
CA TYR A 208 -14.25 -3.78 7.29
C TYR A 208 -14.71 -4.93 8.17
N ILE A 209 -15.02 -4.65 9.43
CA ILE A 209 -15.43 -5.65 10.44
C ILE A 209 -16.96 -5.64 10.55
N PHE A 210 -17.59 -6.69 10.06
CA PHE A 210 -19.02 -6.90 10.14
C PHE A 210 -19.36 -7.69 11.42
N GLY A 211 -19.96 -6.99 12.38
CA GLY A 211 -20.25 -7.42 13.73
C GLY A 211 -19.37 -6.71 14.76
N ALA A 212 -19.96 -6.12 15.78
CA ALA A 212 -19.28 -5.37 16.84
C ALA A 212 -19.22 -6.14 18.18
N GLY A 213 -19.03 -7.47 18.10
CA GLY A 213 -18.94 -8.36 19.26
C GLY A 213 -17.57 -8.33 19.95
N HIS A 214 -17.34 -9.31 20.85
CA HIS A 214 -16.09 -9.41 21.63
C HIS A 214 -14.84 -9.60 20.74
N VAL A 215 -14.92 -10.45 19.71
CA VAL A 215 -13.79 -10.66 18.79
C VAL A 215 -13.42 -9.35 18.09
N SER A 216 -14.42 -8.57 17.65
CA SER A 216 -14.20 -7.29 16.97
C SER A 216 -13.53 -6.26 17.87
N GLN A 217 -13.85 -6.25 19.18
CA GLN A 217 -13.22 -5.35 20.15
C GLN A 217 -11.71 -5.63 20.31
N GLN A 218 -11.30 -6.89 20.20
CA GLN A 218 -9.89 -7.27 20.26
C GLN A 218 -9.19 -7.08 18.91
N LEU A 219 -9.91 -7.39 17.82
CA LEU A 219 -9.36 -7.28 16.47
C LEU A 219 -9.08 -5.83 16.06
N ALA A 220 -10.02 -4.90 16.33
CA ALA A 220 -9.93 -3.52 15.86
C ALA A 220 -8.63 -2.81 16.30
N PRO A 221 -8.24 -2.77 17.58
CA PRO A 221 -7.00 -2.14 18.03
C PRO A 221 -5.75 -2.85 17.48
N LEU A 222 -5.78 -4.19 17.33
CA LEU A 222 -4.65 -4.93 16.75
C LEU A 222 -4.46 -4.60 15.27
N ALA A 223 -5.54 -4.56 14.49
CA ALA A 223 -5.51 -4.18 13.09
C ALA A 223 -4.98 -2.75 12.91
N LYS A 224 -5.41 -1.84 13.78
CA LYS A 224 -4.93 -0.45 13.81
C LYS A 224 -3.43 -0.34 14.07
N LYS A 225 -2.90 -1.12 15.02
CA LYS A 225 -1.45 -1.15 15.36
C LYS A 225 -0.57 -1.63 14.21
N VAL A 226 -1.13 -2.39 13.27
CA VAL A 226 -0.40 -2.90 12.10
C VAL A 226 -0.79 -2.17 10.81
N ASP A 227 -1.17 -0.89 10.94
CA ASP A 227 -1.40 0.06 9.84
C ASP A 227 -2.56 -0.33 8.89
N PHE A 228 -3.67 -0.88 9.42
CA PHE A 228 -4.93 -0.92 8.72
C PHE A 228 -5.83 0.25 9.13
N LYS A 229 -6.59 0.80 8.20
CA LYS A 229 -7.81 1.52 8.54
C LYS A 229 -8.84 0.51 9.03
N VAL A 230 -9.62 0.90 10.03
CA VAL A 230 -10.60 0.02 10.66
C VAL A 230 -11.98 0.65 10.61
N VAL A 231 -12.92 -0.05 9.98
CA VAL A 231 -14.34 0.31 9.93
C VAL A 231 -15.12 -0.81 10.58
N VAL A 232 -15.87 -0.50 11.64
CA VAL A 232 -16.68 -1.47 12.39
C VAL A 232 -18.15 -1.22 12.12
N MET A 233 -18.92 -2.28 11.86
CA MET A 233 -20.35 -2.21 11.57
C MET A 233 -21.14 -3.22 12.37
N ASP A 234 -22.29 -2.79 12.91
CA ASP A 234 -23.30 -3.67 13.54
C ASP A 234 -24.66 -2.99 13.41
N ASP A 235 -25.72 -3.76 13.45
CA ASP A 235 -27.10 -3.23 13.43
C ASP A 235 -27.56 -2.72 14.81
N ARG A 236 -26.76 -2.86 15.84
CA ARG A 236 -27.06 -2.47 17.22
C ARG A 236 -26.14 -1.36 17.68
N GLU A 237 -26.70 -0.18 17.94
CA GLU A 237 -25.97 0.99 18.43
C GLU A 237 -25.22 0.72 19.75
N MET A 238 -25.82 -0.07 20.66
CA MET A 238 -25.17 -0.44 21.92
C MET A 238 -23.86 -1.25 21.73
N PHE A 239 -23.65 -1.85 20.57
CA PHE A 239 -22.43 -2.57 20.23
C PHE A 239 -21.52 -1.75 19.32
N ALA A 240 -22.05 -1.11 18.27
CA ALA A 240 -21.30 -0.28 17.35
C ALA A 240 -21.30 1.18 17.81
N ASN A 241 -20.39 1.52 18.72
CA ASN A 241 -20.24 2.88 19.23
C ASN A 241 -18.75 3.21 19.52
N ARG A 242 -18.47 4.51 19.67
CA ARG A 242 -17.11 5.01 19.90
C ARG A 242 -16.51 4.61 21.24
N ASP A 243 -17.32 4.40 22.27
CA ASP A 243 -16.82 3.98 23.59
C ASP A 243 -16.25 2.56 23.53
N ARG A 244 -16.82 1.72 22.70
CA ARG A 244 -16.35 0.34 22.48
C ARG A 244 -15.22 0.25 21.47
N PHE A 245 -15.15 1.17 20.49
CA PHE A 245 -14.18 1.19 19.40
C PHE A 245 -13.52 2.57 19.26
N PRO A 246 -12.78 3.04 20.28
CA PRO A 246 -12.19 4.38 20.28
C PRO A 246 -11.14 4.57 19.17
N GLU A 247 -10.42 3.51 18.81
CA GLU A 247 -9.34 3.54 17.83
C GLU A 247 -9.81 3.29 16.37
N ALA A 248 -11.08 2.87 16.17
CA ALA A 248 -11.61 2.66 14.83
C ALA A 248 -11.69 3.99 14.04
N ASP A 249 -11.39 3.98 12.76
CA ASP A 249 -11.53 5.16 11.90
C ASP A 249 -13.01 5.52 11.72
N GLN A 250 -13.85 4.49 11.56
CA GLN A 250 -15.31 4.66 11.49
C GLN A 250 -16.03 3.57 12.28
N VAL A 251 -17.16 3.95 12.87
CA VAL A 251 -18.12 3.02 13.48
C VAL A 251 -19.48 3.35 12.88
N ILE A 252 -20.10 2.33 12.26
CA ILE A 252 -21.32 2.51 11.49
C ILE A 252 -22.43 1.62 12.09
N VAL A 253 -23.55 2.23 12.44
CA VAL A 253 -24.77 1.52 12.84
C VAL A 253 -25.65 1.41 11.60
N THR A 254 -25.82 0.17 11.10
CA THR A 254 -26.64 -0.07 9.91
C THR A 254 -27.08 -1.52 9.83
N GLU A 255 -28.22 -1.76 9.18
CA GLU A 255 -28.67 -3.10 8.84
C GLU A 255 -27.68 -3.78 7.90
N PHE A 256 -27.37 -5.06 8.11
CA PHE A 256 -26.37 -5.79 7.32
C PHE A 256 -26.74 -5.92 5.83
N GLU A 257 -28.02 -5.83 5.51
CA GLU A 257 -28.53 -5.84 4.13
C GLU A 257 -28.14 -4.58 3.34
N LYS A 258 -27.92 -3.46 4.03
CA LYS A 258 -27.64 -2.14 3.42
C LYS A 258 -26.20 -1.66 3.66
N CYS A 259 -25.41 -2.44 4.37
CA CYS A 259 -24.09 -1.96 4.81
C CYS A 259 -23.12 -1.71 3.63
N PHE A 260 -23.21 -2.50 2.56
CA PHE A 260 -22.34 -2.33 1.38
C PHE A 260 -22.61 -1.07 0.58
N ASP A 261 -23.83 -0.51 0.64
CA ASP A 261 -24.21 0.73 -0.06
C ASP A 261 -23.39 1.95 0.42
N GLN A 262 -22.86 1.88 1.63
CA GLN A 262 -22.09 2.95 2.27
C GLN A 262 -20.58 2.74 2.19
N LEU A 263 -20.11 1.63 1.60
CA LEU A 263 -18.71 1.23 1.59
C LEU A 263 -18.09 1.38 0.22
N GLN A 264 -16.84 1.81 0.20
CA GLN A 264 -15.99 1.80 -0.98
C GLN A 264 -15.07 0.57 -0.90
N ILE A 265 -15.54 -0.55 -1.46
CA ILE A 265 -14.76 -1.79 -1.50
C ILE A 265 -13.92 -1.82 -2.76
N ASP A 266 -12.63 -1.95 -2.61
CA ASP A 266 -11.63 -1.99 -3.67
C ASP A 266 -10.56 -3.09 -3.40
N PRO A 267 -9.55 -3.28 -4.26
CA PRO A 267 -8.49 -4.26 -4.05
C PRO A 267 -7.60 -4.05 -2.82
N SER A 268 -7.77 -2.98 -2.04
CA SER A 268 -7.12 -2.76 -0.74
C SER A 268 -8.02 -3.09 0.45
N SER A 269 -9.24 -3.55 0.19
CA SER A 269 -10.25 -3.83 1.20
C SER A 269 -10.15 -5.26 1.72
N TYR A 270 -10.31 -5.40 3.04
CA TYR A 270 -10.28 -6.67 3.77
C TYR A 270 -11.60 -6.82 4.53
N ILE A 271 -12.40 -7.79 4.16
CA ILE A 271 -13.72 -8.03 4.75
C ILE A 271 -13.60 -9.12 5.82
N VAL A 272 -13.98 -8.78 7.05
CA VAL A 272 -14.00 -9.68 8.22
C VAL A 272 -15.42 -9.84 8.70
N ILE A 273 -15.97 -11.05 8.60
CA ILE A 273 -17.34 -11.40 8.95
C ILE A 273 -17.35 -12.14 10.28
N VAL A 274 -17.74 -11.45 11.34
CA VAL A 274 -17.78 -11.93 12.73
C VAL A 274 -19.11 -11.53 13.41
N THR A 275 -20.20 -11.68 12.66
CA THR A 275 -21.54 -11.29 13.11
C THR A 275 -22.08 -12.27 14.18
N ARG A 276 -23.20 -11.90 14.82
CA ARG A 276 -23.81 -12.70 15.90
C ARG A 276 -24.52 -13.98 15.47
N GLY A 277 -24.61 -14.30 14.17
CA GLY A 277 -25.37 -15.47 13.77
C GLY A 277 -25.34 -15.81 12.28
N HIS A 278 -25.80 -17.02 11.97
CA HIS A 278 -25.74 -17.61 10.62
C HIS A 278 -26.46 -16.80 9.54
N LEU A 279 -27.56 -16.14 9.91
CA LEU A 279 -28.38 -15.37 8.97
C LEU A 279 -27.59 -14.16 8.46
N TYR A 280 -27.02 -13.40 9.38
CA TYR A 280 -26.27 -12.18 9.08
C TYR A 280 -24.94 -12.49 8.37
N ASP A 281 -24.22 -13.55 8.81
CA ASP A 281 -23.01 -13.99 8.11
C ASP A 281 -23.33 -14.34 6.64
N GLY A 282 -24.48 -14.95 6.37
CA GLY A 282 -24.94 -15.28 5.03
C GLY A 282 -25.22 -14.06 4.16
N PHE A 283 -25.91 -13.06 4.70
CA PHE A 283 -26.18 -11.80 3.99
C PHE A 283 -24.89 -11.05 3.65
N VAL A 284 -24.00 -10.91 4.61
CA VAL A 284 -22.74 -10.21 4.40
C VAL A 284 -21.87 -10.96 3.40
N LEU A 285 -21.74 -12.30 3.55
CA LEU A 285 -20.91 -13.10 2.64
C LEU A 285 -21.45 -13.08 1.20
N GLU A 286 -22.77 -13.15 1.02
CA GLU A 286 -23.40 -13.08 -0.31
C GLU A 286 -23.06 -11.79 -1.06
N GLN A 287 -22.94 -10.66 -0.35
CA GLN A 287 -22.56 -9.38 -0.93
C GLN A 287 -21.04 -9.28 -1.08
N ALA A 288 -20.28 -9.68 -0.08
CA ALA A 288 -18.82 -9.62 -0.07
C ALA A 288 -18.19 -10.33 -1.27
N VAL A 289 -18.67 -11.52 -1.62
CA VAL A 289 -18.13 -12.31 -2.75
C VAL A 289 -18.38 -11.72 -4.13
N LYS A 290 -19.22 -10.68 -4.22
CA LYS A 290 -19.46 -9.91 -5.46
C LYS A 290 -18.55 -8.70 -5.59
N THR A 291 -17.75 -8.41 -4.57
CA THR A 291 -16.83 -7.26 -4.54
C THR A 291 -15.44 -7.63 -5.05
N ASN A 292 -14.60 -6.59 -5.24
CA ASN A 292 -13.19 -6.75 -5.57
C ASN A 292 -12.29 -6.72 -4.32
N ALA A 293 -12.82 -7.06 -3.14
CA ALA A 293 -12.04 -7.09 -1.92
C ALA A 293 -10.86 -8.06 -2.04
N ARG A 294 -9.70 -7.64 -1.54
CA ARG A 294 -8.49 -8.48 -1.51
C ARG A 294 -8.62 -9.70 -0.61
N TYR A 295 -9.42 -9.57 0.44
CA TYR A 295 -9.60 -10.59 1.45
C TYR A 295 -11.05 -10.64 1.91
N ILE A 296 -11.57 -11.85 2.03
CA ILE A 296 -12.87 -12.12 2.66
C ILE A 296 -12.65 -13.27 3.64
N GLY A 297 -12.85 -12.99 4.93
CA GLY A 297 -12.74 -13.98 5.99
C GLY A 297 -14.01 -14.07 6.82
N MET A 298 -14.40 -15.26 7.23
CA MET A 298 -15.62 -15.49 8.01
C MET A 298 -15.38 -16.43 9.17
N ILE A 299 -15.83 -16.04 10.36
CA ILE A 299 -15.81 -16.90 11.54
C ILE A 299 -16.86 -18.00 11.46
N GLY A 300 -16.50 -19.19 11.88
CA GLY A 300 -17.48 -20.27 11.99
C GLY A 300 -16.86 -21.65 12.07
N SER A 301 -17.63 -22.60 12.63
CA SER A 301 -17.24 -24.00 12.60
C SER A 301 -17.34 -24.56 11.18
N LYS A 302 -16.56 -25.58 10.85
CA LYS A 302 -16.60 -26.28 9.55
C LYS A 302 -18.02 -26.70 9.13
N LYS A 303 -18.83 -27.17 10.09
CA LYS A 303 -20.25 -27.54 9.86
C LYS A 303 -21.10 -26.33 9.47
N LYS A 304 -20.94 -25.21 10.18
CA LYS A 304 -21.64 -23.95 9.89
C LYS A 304 -21.31 -23.44 8.49
N ILE A 305 -20.02 -23.38 8.15
CA ILE A 305 -19.50 -22.93 6.87
C ILE A 305 -20.05 -23.79 5.73
N HIS A 306 -20.01 -25.12 5.88
CA HIS A 306 -20.54 -26.04 4.89
C HIS A 306 -22.02 -25.78 4.60
N THR A 307 -22.86 -25.67 5.62
CA THR A 307 -24.29 -25.38 5.46
C THR A 307 -24.54 -24.04 4.75
N LEU A 308 -23.78 -23.00 5.13
CA LEU A 308 -23.90 -21.69 4.51
C LEU A 308 -23.51 -21.71 3.03
N TYR A 309 -22.42 -22.38 2.69
CA TYR A 309 -21.97 -22.53 1.29
C TYR A 309 -22.98 -23.26 0.45
N GLN A 310 -23.62 -24.33 0.97
CA GLN A 310 -24.71 -25.03 0.28
C GLN A 310 -25.90 -24.09 -0.05
N ASN A 311 -26.25 -23.23 0.90
CA ASN A 311 -27.33 -22.26 0.69
C ASN A 311 -26.96 -21.19 -0.35
N LEU A 312 -25.72 -20.69 -0.35
CA LEU A 312 -25.24 -19.69 -1.32
C LEU A 312 -25.12 -20.28 -2.73
N MET A 313 -24.68 -21.55 -2.85
CA MET A 313 -24.66 -22.25 -4.15
C MET A 313 -26.07 -22.41 -4.73
N LYS A 314 -27.09 -22.70 -3.92
CA LYS A 314 -28.49 -22.72 -4.35
C LYS A 314 -28.98 -21.37 -4.86
N LYS A 315 -28.38 -20.25 -4.40
CA LYS A 315 -28.64 -18.89 -4.88
C LYS A 315 -27.82 -18.52 -6.12
N GLY A 316 -27.03 -19.46 -6.67
CA GLY A 316 -26.27 -19.27 -7.91
C GLY A 316 -24.82 -18.77 -7.70
N ILE A 317 -24.31 -18.71 -6.47
CA ILE A 317 -22.89 -18.34 -6.24
C ILE A 317 -22.01 -19.56 -6.54
N PRO A 318 -21.02 -19.44 -7.47
CA PRO A 318 -20.16 -20.54 -7.84
C PRO A 318 -19.32 -21.03 -6.64
N ARG A 319 -19.10 -22.34 -6.57
CA ARG A 319 -18.23 -22.95 -5.54
C ARG A 319 -16.81 -22.37 -5.59
N SER A 320 -16.27 -22.13 -6.78
CA SER A 320 -14.94 -21.54 -6.97
C SER A 320 -14.78 -20.16 -6.34
N THR A 321 -15.85 -19.37 -6.29
CA THR A 321 -15.87 -18.07 -5.60
C THR A 321 -15.85 -18.26 -4.08
N LEU A 322 -16.64 -19.22 -3.56
CA LEU A 322 -16.68 -19.51 -2.12
C LEU A 322 -15.37 -20.13 -1.61
N ASP A 323 -14.63 -20.86 -2.45
CA ASP A 323 -13.34 -21.46 -2.09
C ASP A 323 -12.23 -20.40 -1.89
N GLN A 324 -12.44 -19.16 -2.35
CA GLN A 324 -11.52 -18.05 -2.10
C GLN A 324 -11.74 -17.41 -0.71
N VAL A 325 -12.86 -17.69 -0.07
CA VAL A 325 -13.17 -17.17 1.27
C VAL A 325 -12.37 -17.93 2.33
N ARG A 326 -11.70 -17.19 3.20
CA ARG A 326 -10.98 -17.76 4.36
C ARG A 326 -11.98 -18.09 5.46
N ALA A 327 -12.41 -19.35 5.53
CA ALA A 327 -13.39 -19.83 6.50
C ALA A 327 -13.05 -21.27 6.97
N PRO A 328 -12.73 -21.50 8.24
CA PRO A 328 -12.69 -20.52 9.33
C PRO A 328 -11.63 -19.43 9.10
N ILE A 329 -11.93 -18.20 9.55
CA ILE A 329 -11.04 -17.04 9.48
C ILE A 329 -9.85 -17.21 10.42
N GLY A 330 -8.69 -16.70 10.02
CA GLY A 330 -7.48 -16.67 10.83
C GLY A 330 -6.52 -17.82 10.57
N ILE A 331 -5.26 -17.62 10.95
CA ILE A 331 -4.24 -18.69 10.93
C ILE A 331 -4.51 -19.62 12.12
N ASP A 332 -4.48 -20.93 11.89
CA ASP A 332 -4.66 -21.92 12.95
C ASP A 332 -3.50 -21.86 13.96
N ILE A 333 -3.76 -21.27 15.10
CA ILE A 333 -2.87 -21.18 16.26
C ILE A 333 -3.50 -21.82 17.49
N HIS A 334 -4.57 -22.62 17.30
CA HIS A 334 -5.37 -23.20 18.38
C HIS A 334 -5.98 -22.16 19.32
N SER A 335 -6.42 -21.01 18.77
CA SER A 335 -7.00 -19.91 19.54
C SER A 335 -8.36 -20.28 20.17
N GLU A 336 -8.54 -19.92 21.44
CA GLU A 336 -9.77 -20.19 22.21
C GLU A 336 -10.46 -18.89 22.65
N THR A 337 -9.69 -17.86 23.04
CA THR A 337 -10.25 -16.60 23.54
C THR A 337 -10.47 -15.57 22.43
N PRO A 338 -11.37 -14.58 22.62
CA PRO A 338 -11.54 -13.49 21.67
C PRO A 338 -10.23 -12.74 21.33
N GLU A 339 -9.32 -12.59 22.30
CA GLU A 339 -8.01 -11.97 22.16
C GLU A 339 -7.13 -12.79 21.24
N GLU A 340 -7.04 -14.09 21.45
CA GLU A 340 -6.24 -15.01 20.63
C GLU A 340 -6.82 -15.11 19.20
N ILE A 341 -8.15 -15.14 19.08
CA ILE A 341 -8.83 -15.11 17.77
C ILE A 341 -8.48 -13.81 17.04
N GLY A 342 -8.47 -12.67 17.74
CA GLY A 342 -8.05 -11.38 17.19
C GLY A 342 -6.62 -11.42 16.64
N VAL A 343 -5.69 -12.01 17.39
CA VAL A 343 -4.28 -12.21 16.94
C VAL A 343 -4.21 -13.12 15.71
N SER A 344 -4.92 -14.25 15.72
CA SER A 344 -5.01 -15.19 14.61
C SER A 344 -5.49 -14.51 13.32
N ILE A 345 -6.56 -13.70 13.41
CA ILE A 345 -7.11 -12.96 12.28
C ILE A 345 -6.11 -11.92 11.77
N VAL A 346 -5.51 -11.10 12.65
CA VAL A 346 -4.54 -10.07 12.24
C VAL A 346 -3.32 -10.69 11.57
N ALA A 347 -2.84 -11.83 12.06
CA ALA A 347 -1.74 -12.56 11.43
C ALA A 347 -2.08 -12.98 10.00
N GLU A 348 -3.32 -13.47 9.74
CA GLU A 348 -3.78 -13.80 8.40
C GLU A 348 -3.91 -12.56 7.51
N LEU A 349 -4.46 -11.45 8.03
CA LEU A 349 -4.55 -10.18 7.30
C LEU A 349 -3.16 -9.69 6.86
N ILE A 350 -2.16 -9.73 7.76
CA ILE A 350 -0.76 -9.38 7.47
C ILE A 350 -0.20 -10.31 6.39
N LYS A 351 -0.42 -11.63 6.51
CA LYS A 351 0.02 -12.63 5.53
C LYS A 351 -0.50 -12.28 4.15
N VAL A 352 -1.83 -12.10 4.00
CA VAL A 352 -2.45 -11.77 2.71
C VAL A 352 -1.96 -10.42 2.16
N ARG A 353 -1.73 -9.42 3.03
CA ARG A 353 -1.17 -8.13 2.61
C ARG A 353 0.25 -8.25 2.03
N ARG A 354 1.04 -9.21 2.51
CA ARG A 354 2.45 -9.42 2.12
C ARG A 354 2.62 -10.48 1.03
N GLU A 355 1.61 -11.31 0.79
CA GLU A 355 1.63 -12.25 -0.32
C GLU A 355 1.68 -11.51 -1.66
N PRO A 356 2.50 -11.95 -2.62
CA PRO A 356 2.42 -11.47 -4.00
C PRO A 356 1.02 -11.72 -4.55
N SER A 357 0.44 -10.74 -5.21
CA SER A 357 -0.86 -10.85 -5.86
C SER A 357 -0.77 -11.67 -7.13
#